data_c15d8ebcdc18b7dc15f4a442a10a8d0e
#
_entry.id   c15d8ebcdc18b7dc15f4a442a10a8d0e
#
_cell.length_a   1.000
_cell.length_b   1.000
_cell.length_c   1.000
_cell.angle_alpha   90.00
_cell.angle_beta   90.00
_cell.angle_gamma   90.00
#
_symmetry.space_group_name_H-M   'P 1'
#
loop_
_entity.id
_entity.type
_entity.pdbx_description
1 polymer ?
#
loop_
_entity_poly.entity_id
_entity_poly.type
_entity_poly.pdbx_seq_one_letter_code
_entity_poly.pdbx_strand_id
1 'polypeptide(L)'
;MKLVEELLIAIDRDHKKRPPASPAELEQLKTMGMPDDVIYFYSRSNGALIHPSNSDYDISIDGSHWLWEILPVCEILSIADSGWSHTDSPLHQRHKKWFQIVDVQNGDYLSIALDSTHPGEILDTFHETLNMVNYNHIIAKSFSELIARLLDSRDAYWLKGEVDYGYY
;
A
#
# COMPACT_ATOMS: atom_id res chain seq x y z
N MET A 1 -11.44 12.76 -4.04
CA MET A 1 -11.68 12.30 -5.43
C MET A 1 -10.88 13.09 -6.47
N LYS A 2 -10.87 14.44 -6.47
CA LYS A 2 -10.06 15.23 -7.43
C LYS A 2 -8.58 14.87 -7.38
N LEU A 3 -7.99 14.76 -6.19
CA LEU A 3 -6.60 14.35 -6.02
C LEU A 3 -6.33 12.96 -6.64
N VAL A 4 -7.20 11.97 -6.37
CA VAL A 4 -7.03 10.62 -6.93
C VAL A 4 -7.09 10.63 -8.46
N GLU A 5 -7.92 11.47 -9.07
CA GLU A 5 -7.99 11.62 -10.53
C GLU A 5 -6.67 12.19 -11.09
N GLU A 6 -6.11 13.22 -10.45
CA GLU A 6 -4.81 13.80 -10.82
C GLU A 6 -3.68 12.77 -10.70
N LEU A 7 -3.69 11.95 -9.64
CA LEU A 7 -2.73 10.87 -9.43
C LEU A 7 -2.88 9.77 -10.49
N LEU A 8 -4.10 9.39 -10.86
CA LEU A 8 -4.36 8.41 -11.92
C LEU A 8 -3.88 8.89 -13.29
N ILE A 9 -3.98 10.19 -13.57
CA ILE A 9 -3.44 10.79 -14.81
C ILE A 9 -1.91 10.71 -14.80
N ALA A 10 -1.26 10.98 -13.67
CA ALA A 10 0.19 10.85 -13.52
C ALA A 10 0.63 9.40 -13.72
N ILE A 11 -0.07 8.44 -13.11
CA ILE A 11 0.21 7.00 -13.28
C ILE A 11 0.06 6.59 -14.75
N ASP A 12 -0.99 7.03 -15.44
CA ASP A 12 -1.24 6.67 -16.84
C ASP A 12 -0.18 7.24 -17.81
N ARG A 13 0.44 8.37 -17.45
CA ARG A 13 1.48 9.02 -18.23
C ARG A 13 2.86 8.37 -18.08
N ASP A 14 3.26 8.07 -16.84
CA ASP A 14 4.65 7.76 -16.48
C ASP A 14 4.83 6.32 -15.95
N HIS A 15 3.72 5.62 -15.69
CA HIS A 15 3.68 4.32 -15.03
C HIS A 15 2.70 3.39 -15.74
N LYS A 16 2.46 2.20 -15.19
CA LYS A 16 1.57 1.22 -15.80
C LYS A 16 0.30 1.04 -14.98
N LYS A 17 -0.79 1.64 -15.46
CA LYS A 17 -2.14 1.44 -14.94
C LYS A 17 -2.74 0.12 -15.45
N ARG A 18 -3.49 -0.58 -14.60
CA ARG A 18 -4.28 -1.75 -14.96
C ARG A 18 -5.71 -1.35 -15.41
N PRO A 19 -6.47 -2.23 -16.08
CA PRO A 19 -7.90 -2.00 -16.31
C PRO A 19 -8.65 -1.75 -15.00
N PRO A 20 -9.83 -1.09 -15.01
CA PRO A 20 -10.66 -0.92 -13.83
C PRO A 20 -11.04 -2.25 -13.17
N ALA A 21 -11.21 -2.25 -11.85
CA ALA A 21 -11.77 -3.38 -11.12
C ALA A 21 -13.23 -3.65 -11.55
N SER A 22 -13.60 -4.92 -11.54
CA SER A 22 -14.98 -5.35 -11.82
C SER A 22 -15.96 -4.87 -10.73
N PRO A 23 -17.28 -4.80 -11.02
CA PRO A 23 -18.28 -4.48 -10.00
C PRO A 23 -18.22 -5.38 -8.77
N ALA A 24 -17.92 -6.68 -8.95
CA ALA A 24 -17.80 -7.64 -7.85
C ALA A 24 -16.59 -7.33 -6.96
N GLU A 25 -15.44 -6.98 -7.54
CA GLU A 25 -14.24 -6.57 -6.79
C GLU A 25 -14.46 -5.25 -6.05
N LEU A 26 -15.16 -4.29 -6.66
CA LEU A 26 -15.51 -3.04 -5.97
C LEU A 26 -16.44 -3.29 -4.77
N GLU A 27 -17.39 -4.22 -4.89
CA GLU A 27 -18.25 -4.59 -3.78
C GLU A 27 -17.48 -5.33 -2.67
N GLN A 28 -16.48 -6.14 -3.04
CA GLN A 28 -15.56 -6.75 -2.08
C GLN A 28 -14.80 -5.68 -1.27
N LEU A 29 -14.24 -4.66 -1.91
CA LEU A 29 -13.55 -3.55 -1.23
C LEU A 29 -14.48 -2.80 -0.25
N LYS A 30 -15.73 -2.54 -0.64
CA LYS A 30 -16.73 -1.93 0.26
C LYS A 30 -17.03 -2.82 1.46
N THR A 31 -17.18 -4.12 1.23
CA THR A 31 -17.43 -5.11 2.30
C THR A 31 -16.26 -5.19 3.29
N MET A 32 -15.03 -5.03 2.82
CA MET A 32 -13.83 -4.91 3.66
C MET A 32 -13.84 -3.61 4.49
N GLY A 33 -14.61 -2.59 4.09
CA GLY A 33 -14.65 -1.27 4.71
C GLY A 33 -13.56 -0.33 4.20
N MET A 34 -13.10 -0.53 2.98
CA MET A 34 -12.09 0.34 2.36
C MET A 34 -12.60 1.78 2.22
N PRO A 35 -11.73 2.80 2.46
CA PRO A 35 -12.07 4.21 2.29
C PRO A 35 -12.49 4.56 0.85
N ASP A 36 -13.23 5.66 0.72
CA ASP A 36 -13.77 6.13 -0.57
C ASP A 36 -12.68 6.42 -1.61
N ASP A 37 -11.52 6.90 -1.21
CA ASP A 37 -10.40 7.19 -2.11
C ASP A 37 -9.80 5.89 -2.69
N VAL A 38 -9.74 4.82 -1.90
CA VAL A 38 -9.37 3.47 -2.36
C VAL A 38 -10.39 2.96 -3.37
N ILE A 39 -11.68 2.97 -3.01
CA ILE A 39 -12.77 2.48 -3.90
C ILE A 39 -12.77 3.26 -5.22
N TYR A 40 -12.58 4.59 -5.14
CA TYR A 40 -12.53 5.43 -6.33
C TYR A 40 -11.32 5.09 -7.22
N PHE A 41 -10.13 4.89 -6.64
CA PHE A 41 -8.95 4.46 -7.38
C PHE A 41 -9.22 3.15 -8.12
N TYR A 42 -9.70 2.12 -7.41
CA TYR A 42 -9.95 0.81 -8.01
C TYR A 42 -11.07 0.84 -9.06
N SER A 43 -12.01 1.76 -8.97
CA SER A 43 -13.01 1.96 -10.02
C SER A 43 -12.42 2.46 -11.35
N ARG A 44 -11.17 2.92 -11.35
CA ARG A 44 -10.44 3.45 -12.52
C ARG A 44 -9.24 2.58 -12.90
N SER A 45 -8.64 1.90 -11.94
CA SER A 45 -7.47 1.03 -12.14
C SER A 45 -7.43 -0.06 -11.08
N ASN A 46 -7.47 -1.32 -11.49
CA ASN A 46 -7.34 -2.47 -10.58
C ASN A 46 -5.87 -2.72 -10.22
N GLY A 47 -5.29 -1.79 -9.47
CA GLY A 47 -3.87 -1.75 -9.16
C GLY A 47 -3.03 -1.03 -10.22
N ALA A 48 -1.75 -0.86 -9.95
CA ALA A 48 -0.81 -0.20 -10.85
C ALA A 48 0.64 -0.63 -10.53
N LEU A 49 1.52 -0.58 -11.54
CA LEU A 49 2.96 -0.66 -11.34
C LEU A 49 3.52 0.76 -11.35
N ILE A 50 4.19 1.15 -10.26
CA ILE A 50 4.81 2.47 -10.11
C ILE A 50 6.33 2.31 -10.19
N HIS A 51 6.93 2.96 -11.16
CA HIS A 51 8.37 3.05 -11.29
C HIS A 51 8.86 4.25 -10.48
N PRO A 52 9.87 4.10 -9.61
CA PRO A 52 10.50 5.26 -8.99
C PRO A 52 11.04 6.19 -10.08
N SER A 53 10.67 7.48 -10.02
CA SER A 53 11.09 8.46 -11.00
C SER A 53 12.61 8.67 -10.91
N ASN A 54 13.32 8.50 -12.03
CA ASN A 54 14.78 8.66 -12.16
C ASN A 54 15.58 7.79 -11.21
N SER A 55 15.50 6.49 -11.40
CA SER A 55 16.47 5.60 -10.77
C SER A 55 17.83 5.79 -11.45
N ASP A 56 18.72 6.58 -10.83
CA ASP A 56 20.18 6.36 -10.96
C ASP A 56 20.55 4.97 -10.43
N TYR A 57 19.59 4.26 -9.83
CA TYR A 57 19.57 2.86 -9.49
C TYR A 57 19.03 1.99 -10.63
N ASP A 58 19.53 2.24 -11.83
CA ASP A 58 19.26 1.39 -13.00
C ASP A 58 19.99 0.05 -12.91
N ILE A 59 20.49 -0.28 -11.73
CA ILE A 59 21.26 -1.50 -11.53
C ILE A 59 20.87 -2.13 -10.20
N SER A 60 19.81 -2.91 -10.20
CA SER A 60 19.86 -4.08 -9.34
C SER A 60 20.95 -5.00 -9.92
N ILE A 61 21.78 -5.55 -9.05
CA ILE A 61 22.85 -6.51 -9.39
C ILE A 61 22.30 -7.72 -10.19
N ASP A 62 20.99 -7.91 -10.19
CA ASP A 62 20.26 -9.01 -10.84
C ASP A 62 19.33 -8.57 -11.98
N GLY A 63 19.28 -7.27 -12.34
CA GLY A 63 18.39 -6.74 -13.39
C GLY A 63 16.95 -6.55 -12.96
N SER A 64 16.60 -6.73 -11.68
CA SER A 64 15.28 -6.42 -11.16
C SER A 64 15.16 -4.90 -10.95
N HIS A 65 14.20 -4.27 -11.61
CA HIS A 65 13.82 -2.90 -11.30
C HIS A 65 12.97 -2.94 -10.03
N TRP A 66 13.31 -2.16 -9.02
CA TRP A 66 12.47 -1.98 -7.85
C TRP A 66 11.19 -1.25 -8.29
N LEU A 67 10.11 -2.00 -8.35
CA LEU A 67 8.78 -1.50 -8.68
C LEU A 67 7.93 -1.56 -7.43
N TRP A 68 7.16 -0.52 -7.18
CA TRP A 68 6.06 -0.63 -6.24
C TRP A 68 4.82 -1.08 -7.00
N GLU A 69 4.24 -2.18 -6.57
CA GLU A 69 3.02 -2.68 -7.14
C GLU A 69 1.85 -2.37 -6.20
N ILE A 70 0.97 -1.46 -6.63
CA ILE A 70 -0.37 -1.35 -6.02
C ILE A 70 -1.10 -2.62 -6.45
N LEU A 71 -1.45 -3.47 -5.49
CA LEU A 71 -1.99 -4.80 -5.73
C LEU A 71 -3.37 -4.75 -6.41
N PRO A 72 -3.70 -5.67 -7.31
CA PRO A 72 -5.08 -5.85 -7.77
C PRO A 72 -5.95 -6.40 -6.63
N VAL A 73 -7.27 -6.17 -6.69
CA VAL A 73 -8.20 -6.53 -5.61
C VAL A 73 -8.11 -8.01 -5.23
N CYS A 74 -7.90 -8.90 -6.21
CA CYS A 74 -7.80 -10.35 -5.96
C CYS A 74 -6.56 -10.77 -5.15
N GLU A 75 -5.56 -9.89 -5.01
CA GLU A 75 -4.33 -10.13 -4.25
C GLU A 75 -4.31 -9.40 -2.90
N ILE A 76 -5.31 -8.54 -2.62
CA ILE A 76 -5.44 -7.86 -1.33
C ILE A 76 -5.87 -8.87 -0.27
N LEU A 77 -4.97 -9.17 0.66
CA LEU A 77 -5.20 -10.07 1.79
C LEU A 77 -5.04 -9.32 3.11
N SER A 78 -5.77 -9.77 4.15
CA SER A 78 -5.43 -9.32 5.50
C SER A 78 -4.06 -9.89 5.91
N ILE A 79 -3.35 -9.18 6.78
CA ILE A 79 -2.08 -9.70 7.35
C ILE A 79 -2.31 -11.05 8.04
N ALA A 80 -3.48 -11.24 8.67
CA ALA A 80 -3.82 -12.52 9.31
C ALA A 80 -3.95 -13.66 8.29
N ASP A 81 -4.46 -13.39 7.09
CA ASP A 81 -4.66 -14.39 6.03
C ASP A 81 -3.42 -14.60 5.16
N SER A 82 -2.49 -13.66 5.15
CA SER A 82 -1.23 -13.75 4.38
C SER A 82 -0.22 -14.77 4.96
N GLY A 83 -0.46 -15.24 6.19
CA GLY A 83 0.43 -16.16 6.90
C GLY A 83 1.59 -15.49 7.66
N TRP A 84 1.72 -14.16 7.60
CA TRP A 84 2.76 -13.42 8.31
C TRP A 84 2.39 -13.09 9.77
N SER A 85 1.10 -13.15 10.13
CA SER A 85 0.63 -12.89 11.49
C SER A 85 0.84 -14.08 12.38
N HIS A 86 1.58 -13.92 13.47
CA HIS A 86 1.66 -14.93 14.52
C HIS A 86 0.39 -14.90 15.37
N THR A 87 -0.23 -16.07 15.59
CA THR A 87 -1.50 -16.17 16.33
C THR A 87 -1.39 -15.78 17.80
N ASP A 88 -0.19 -15.86 18.38
CA ASP A 88 0.17 -15.44 19.73
C ASP A 88 0.64 -13.97 19.81
N SER A 89 0.78 -13.28 18.67
CA SER A 89 1.10 -11.86 18.63
C SER A 89 -0.01 -11.04 19.29
N PRO A 90 0.33 -10.03 20.13
CA PRO A 90 -0.64 -9.09 20.66
C PRO A 90 -1.36 -8.28 19.55
N LEU A 91 -0.79 -8.23 18.36
CA LEU A 91 -1.36 -7.54 17.20
C LEU A 91 -2.26 -8.44 16.33
N HIS A 92 -2.35 -9.75 16.59
CA HIS A 92 -3.06 -10.70 15.72
C HIS A 92 -4.51 -10.28 15.41
N GLN A 93 -5.25 -9.76 16.41
CA GLN A 93 -6.63 -9.31 16.16
C GLN A 93 -6.68 -8.05 15.28
N ARG A 94 -5.68 -7.20 15.35
CA ARG A 94 -5.53 -6.01 14.50
C ARG A 94 -5.15 -6.41 13.08
N HIS A 95 -4.27 -7.40 12.91
CA HIS A 95 -3.84 -7.94 11.64
C HIS A 95 -4.99 -8.45 10.76
N LYS A 96 -6.14 -8.81 11.34
CA LYS A 96 -7.37 -9.12 10.60
C LYS A 96 -8.00 -7.89 9.92
N LYS A 97 -7.58 -6.68 10.31
CA LYS A 97 -8.05 -5.40 9.81
C LYS A 97 -6.96 -4.58 9.11
N TRP A 98 -5.78 -5.16 8.95
CA TRP A 98 -4.70 -4.59 8.16
C TRP A 98 -4.58 -5.37 6.86
N PHE A 99 -4.73 -4.68 5.73
CA PHE A 99 -4.75 -5.30 4.41
C PHE A 99 -3.55 -4.87 3.61
N GLN A 100 -2.78 -5.83 3.11
CA GLN A 100 -1.67 -5.59 2.18
C GLN A 100 -2.20 -4.92 0.93
N ILE A 101 -1.68 -3.74 0.57
CA ILE A 101 -2.19 -2.94 -0.55
C ILE A 101 -1.10 -2.55 -1.55
N VAL A 102 0.17 -2.55 -1.14
CA VAL A 102 1.33 -2.34 -2.02
C VAL A 102 2.38 -3.41 -1.72
N ASP A 103 2.84 -4.09 -2.76
CA ASP A 103 4.03 -4.94 -2.73
C ASP A 103 5.26 -4.04 -3.01
N VAL A 104 6.23 -4.08 -2.11
CA VAL A 104 7.49 -3.32 -2.21
C VAL A 104 8.56 -4.08 -3.01
N GLN A 105 8.22 -5.29 -3.49
CA GLN A 105 9.07 -6.16 -4.33
C GLN A 105 10.37 -6.64 -3.66
N ASN A 106 10.44 -6.58 -2.33
CA ASN A 106 11.55 -7.11 -1.53
C ASN A 106 11.07 -8.18 -0.51
N GLY A 107 9.80 -8.62 -0.62
CA GLY A 107 9.15 -9.51 0.34
C GLY A 107 8.37 -8.80 1.43
N ASP A 108 8.35 -7.46 1.44
CA ASP A 108 7.60 -6.63 2.36
C ASP A 108 6.39 -5.97 1.67
N TYR A 109 5.45 -5.54 2.48
CA TYR A 109 4.22 -4.90 2.03
C TYR A 109 3.94 -3.60 2.78
N LEU A 110 3.26 -2.68 2.11
CA LEU A 110 2.57 -1.60 2.79
C LEU A 110 1.11 -1.98 2.96
N SER A 111 0.58 -1.78 4.16
CA SER A 111 -0.77 -2.20 4.51
C SER A 111 -1.64 -1.03 4.90
N ILE A 112 -2.92 -1.08 4.53
CA ILE A 112 -3.93 -0.14 5.00
C ILE A 112 -4.57 -0.66 6.28
N ALA A 113 -4.60 0.15 7.33
CA ALA A 113 -5.24 -0.18 8.59
C ALA A 113 -6.71 0.27 8.58
N LEU A 114 -7.63 -0.66 8.90
CA LEU A 114 -9.06 -0.38 9.01
C LEU A 114 -9.57 -0.52 10.46
N ASP A 115 -8.66 -0.70 11.42
CA ASP A 115 -8.97 -0.89 12.84
C ASP A 115 -8.63 0.33 13.71
N SER A 116 -7.96 1.32 13.14
CA SER A 116 -7.50 2.50 13.85
C SER A 116 -8.64 3.49 14.14
N THR A 117 -8.37 4.45 15.02
CA THR A 117 -9.26 5.61 15.21
C THR A 117 -9.29 6.51 13.97
N HIS A 118 -8.34 6.32 13.05
CA HIS A 118 -8.27 6.99 11.75
C HIS A 118 -8.13 5.91 10.66
N PRO A 119 -9.21 5.21 10.31
CA PRO A 119 -9.17 4.13 9.33
C PRO A 119 -8.70 4.67 7.97
N GLY A 120 -7.81 3.93 7.33
CA GLY A 120 -7.21 4.33 6.06
C GLY A 120 -5.75 4.77 6.18
N GLU A 121 -5.18 4.78 7.40
CA GLU A 121 -3.75 4.99 7.59
C GLU A 121 -2.95 3.84 6.95
N ILE A 122 -1.81 4.19 6.37
CA ILE A 122 -0.91 3.23 5.73
C ILE A 122 0.28 2.96 6.63
N LEU A 123 0.55 1.68 6.81
CA LEU A 123 1.62 1.16 7.65
C LEU A 123 2.72 0.55 6.81
N ASP A 124 3.96 0.75 7.21
CA ASP A 124 5.08 -0.12 6.82
C ASP A 124 4.98 -1.40 7.63
N THR A 125 4.66 -2.50 6.96
CA THR A 125 4.46 -3.82 7.57
C THR A 125 5.63 -4.74 7.25
N PHE A 126 6.83 -4.31 7.65
CA PHE A 126 8.06 -5.05 7.49
C PHE A 126 8.00 -6.38 8.24
N HIS A 127 8.24 -7.48 7.55
CA HIS A 127 7.97 -8.83 8.07
C HIS A 127 8.70 -9.17 9.38
N GLU A 128 9.89 -8.63 9.62
CA GLU A 128 10.66 -8.89 10.85
C GLU A 128 10.05 -8.19 12.09
N THR A 129 9.38 -7.04 11.89
CA THR A 129 8.84 -6.23 12.98
C THR A 129 7.31 -6.26 13.06
N LEU A 130 6.64 -6.81 12.06
CA LEU A 130 5.19 -6.83 11.93
C LEU A 130 4.44 -7.28 13.19
N ASN A 131 4.98 -8.26 13.90
CA ASN A 131 4.37 -8.82 15.11
C ASN A 131 4.76 -8.08 16.41
N MET A 132 5.52 -6.99 16.30
CA MET A 132 6.00 -6.20 17.44
C MET A 132 5.16 -4.94 17.62
N VAL A 133 4.70 -4.69 18.85
CA VAL A 133 3.97 -3.46 19.20
C VAL A 133 4.90 -2.25 19.09
N ASN A 134 4.40 -1.15 18.55
CA ASN A 134 5.13 0.11 18.31
C ASN A 134 6.29 0.01 17.31
N TYR A 135 6.24 -0.93 16.37
CA TYR A 135 7.24 -1.06 15.31
C TYR A 135 6.65 -0.93 13.89
N ASN A 136 5.33 -0.92 13.76
CA ASN A 136 4.68 -0.72 12.46
C ASN A 136 4.49 0.78 12.22
N HIS A 137 5.38 1.37 11.44
CA HIS A 137 5.45 2.81 11.19
C HIS A 137 4.26 3.29 10.34
N ILE A 138 3.60 4.36 10.77
CA ILE A 138 2.56 5.02 9.97
C ILE A 138 3.25 5.92 8.96
N ILE A 139 3.16 5.59 7.68
CA ILE A 139 3.87 6.25 6.59
C ILE A 139 3.00 7.20 5.75
N ALA A 140 1.69 7.03 5.80
CA ALA A 140 0.73 7.94 5.19
C ALA A 140 -0.60 7.92 5.96
N LYS A 141 -1.33 9.04 5.95
CA LYS A 141 -2.64 9.17 6.61
C LYS A 141 -3.81 8.75 5.73
N SER A 142 -3.57 8.50 4.46
CA SER A 142 -4.57 8.03 3.50
C SER A 142 -3.89 7.33 2.32
N PHE A 143 -4.67 6.57 1.57
CA PHE A 143 -4.22 5.95 0.34
C PHE A 143 -3.82 6.98 -0.72
N SER A 144 -4.58 8.07 -0.84
CA SER A 144 -4.25 9.17 -1.76
C SER A 144 -2.90 9.82 -1.43
N GLU A 145 -2.59 10.00 -0.15
CA GLU A 145 -1.30 10.52 0.29
C GLU A 145 -0.17 9.55 -0.04
N LEU A 146 -0.36 8.25 0.21
CA LEU A 146 0.61 7.23 -0.17
C LEU A 146 0.95 7.32 -1.66
N ILE A 147 -0.05 7.29 -2.55
CA ILE A 147 0.18 7.37 -4.00
C ILE A 147 0.94 8.65 -4.37
N ALA A 148 0.53 9.80 -3.84
CA ALA A 148 1.20 11.07 -4.11
C ALA A 148 2.68 11.01 -3.74
N ARG A 149 3.02 10.42 -2.60
CA ARG A 149 4.40 10.26 -2.14
C ARG A 149 5.19 9.26 -2.96
N LEU A 150 4.57 8.13 -3.36
CA LEU A 150 5.22 7.14 -4.23
C LEU A 150 5.55 7.72 -5.60
N LEU A 151 4.69 8.60 -6.14
CA LEU A 151 4.93 9.27 -7.43
C LEU A 151 6.01 10.37 -7.36
N ASP A 152 6.16 11.02 -6.21
CA ASP A 152 7.12 12.11 -5.99
C ASP A 152 8.48 11.59 -5.52
N SER A 153 8.52 10.44 -4.86
CA SER A 153 9.74 9.90 -4.26
C SER A 153 10.56 9.06 -5.24
N ARG A 154 11.88 9.19 -5.12
CA ARG A 154 12.85 8.36 -5.85
C ARG A 154 13.14 7.03 -5.15
N ASP A 155 12.87 6.99 -3.84
CA ASP A 155 13.15 5.90 -2.93
C ASP A 155 11.99 5.70 -1.96
N ALA A 156 12.10 4.65 -1.14
CA ALA A 156 11.21 4.42 0.00
C ALA A 156 11.38 5.55 1.04
N TYR A 157 10.63 6.65 0.89
CA TYR A 157 10.72 7.87 1.71
C TYR A 157 10.56 7.56 3.21
N TRP A 158 9.77 6.57 3.57
CA TRP A 158 9.54 6.18 4.95
C TRP A 158 10.79 5.58 5.63
N LEU A 159 11.71 4.95 4.89
CA LEU A 159 12.96 4.43 5.42
C LEU A 159 13.96 5.54 5.78
N LYS A 160 13.77 6.74 5.21
CA LYS A 160 14.65 7.90 5.48
C LYS A 160 14.19 8.73 6.67
N GLY A 161 13.07 8.38 7.30
CA GLY A 161 12.49 9.15 8.40
C GLY A 161 11.94 10.51 7.97
N GLU A 162 11.62 10.69 6.69
CA GLU A 162 11.04 11.93 6.15
C GLU A 162 9.61 12.18 6.65
N VAL A 163 8.98 11.16 7.22
CA VAL A 163 7.64 11.21 7.77
C VAL A 163 7.62 10.51 9.12
N ASP A 164 7.13 11.21 10.13
CA ASP A 164 6.89 10.64 11.44
C ASP A 164 5.43 10.90 11.85
N TYR A 165 4.57 9.93 11.55
CA TYR A 165 3.18 9.91 12.01
C TYR A 165 2.99 8.98 13.23
N GLY A 166 4.08 8.42 13.76
CA GLY A 166 4.08 7.48 14.86
C GLY A 166 4.00 6.03 14.41
N TYR A 167 3.71 5.15 15.36
CA TYR A 167 3.75 3.69 15.19
C TYR A 167 2.50 3.04 15.79
N TYR A 168 2.19 1.86 15.27
CA TYR A 168 1.25 0.92 15.86
C TYR A 168 1.96 -0.17 16.64
#